data_f024780030701a6a788bf16eb33b171e
#
_entry.id   f024780030701a6a788bf16eb33b171e
#
_cell.length_a   1.000
_cell.length_b   1.000
_cell.length_c   1.000
_cell.angle_alpha   90.00
_cell.angle_beta   90.00
_cell.angle_gamma   90.00
#
_symmetry.space_group_name_H-M   'P 1'
#
loop_
_entity.id
_entity.type
_entity.pdbx_description
1 polymer ?
#
loop_
_entity_poly.entity_id
_entity_poly.type
_entity_poly.pdbx_seq_one_letter_code
_entity_poly.pdbx_strand_id
1 'polypeptide(L)'
;SRGLGDVYKRQVVVGPEDPLVKGIYDYFQNRPELKHIAVIGPSAQGAELEGSKEFAKGFMMRHNIPTARYKSITSATIEEGLAFLETLEAPYVLKADGLCAGKGVLILPTLDEAKKELKEMLGGMFGSASATVVIEEFLSGIECSVFVLTDGENYKVLPVAKDYKRIGEGDKGLNTGGMGSVTPVPFA
;
A
#
# COMPACT_ATOMS: atom_id res chain seq x y z
N SER A 1 -41.00 -7.25 1.29
CA SER A 1 -40.12 -6.13 1.00
C SER A 1 -39.15 -6.45 -0.14
N ARG A 2 -39.65 -6.35 -1.39
CA ARG A 2 -38.83 -6.60 -2.60
C ARG A 2 -38.23 -5.34 -3.21
N GLY A 3 -38.52 -4.15 -2.69
CA GLY A 3 -38.26 -2.92 -3.42
C GLY A 3 -36.83 -2.38 -3.38
N LEU A 4 -36.20 -2.34 -2.24
CA LEU A 4 -34.88 -1.70 -2.08
C LEU A 4 -33.70 -2.68 -2.23
N GLY A 5 -33.90 -3.96 -1.86
CA GLY A 5 -32.82 -4.96 -1.95
C GLY A 5 -32.38 -5.29 -3.39
N ASP A 6 -33.25 -5.19 -4.38
CA ASP A 6 -32.92 -5.50 -5.77
C ASP A 6 -32.29 -4.34 -6.53
N VAL A 7 -32.49 -3.11 -6.08
CA VAL A 7 -31.87 -1.91 -6.67
C VAL A 7 -30.38 -1.85 -6.34
N TYR A 8 -29.98 -2.27 -5.14
CA TYR A 8 -28.60 -2.20 -4.66
C TYR A 8 -27.73 -3.42 -5.04
N LYS A 9 -28.30 -4.48 -5.58
CA LYS A 9 -27.55 -5.67 -6.01
C LYS A 9 -26.87 -5.54 -7.39
N ARG A 10 -26.90 -4.36 -8.00
CA ARG A 10 -26.34 -4.12 -9.34
C ARG A 10 -24.91 -3.64 -9.34
N GLN A 11 -24.37 -3.31 -8.18
CA GLN A 11 -23.03 -2.77 -8.02
C GLN A 11 -22.36 -3.34 -6.77
N VAL A 12 -21.07 -3.56 -6.86
CA VAL A 12 -20.19 -3.91 -5.76
C VAL A 12 -19.08 -2.88 -5.70
N VAL A 13 -18.95 -2.17 -4.58
CA VAL A 13 -17.81 -1.28 -4.32
C VAL A 13 -16.88 -2.01 -3.35
N VAL A 14 -15.65 -2.25 -3.78
CA VAL A 14 -14.66 -2.97 -2.98
C VAL A 14 -13.72 -1.97 -2.34
N GLY A 15 -13.84 -1.80 -1.02
CA GLY A 15 -13.00 -0.88 -0.24
C GLY A 15 -11.68 -1.49 0.18
N PRO A 16 -11.65 -2.73 0.73
CA PRO A 16 -10.41 -3.35 1.19
C PRO A 16 -9.52 -3.81 0.02
N GLU A 17 -8.21 -3.68 0.19
CA GLU A 17 -7.20 -4.05 -0.80
C GLU A 17 -7.09 -5.57 -1.02
N ASP A 18 -7.22 -6.38 0.03
CA ASP A 18 -7.00 -7.82 -0.03
C ASP A 18 -7.92 -8.55 -1.02
N PRO A 19 -9.25 -8.31 -1.05
CA PRO A 19 -10.11 -8.88 -2.08
C PRO A 19 -9.77 -8.41 -3.50
N LEU A 20 -9.28 -7.18 -3.66
CA LEU A 20 -8.88 -6.63 -4.96
C LEU A 20 -7.64 -7.34 -5.48
N VAL A 21 -6.60 -7.47 -4.66
CA VAL A 21 -5.38 -8.20 -4.98
C VAL A 21 -5.67 -9.67 -5.29
N LYS A 22 -6.63 -10.28 -4.60
CA LYS A 22 -7.10 -11.66 -4.85
C LYS A 22 -8.01 -11.78 -6.09
N GLY A 23 -8.27 -10.70 -6.81
CA GLY A 23 -8.96 -10.73 -8.10
C GLY A 23 -10.48 -10.80 -8.02
N ILE A 24 -11.11 -10.17 -7.04
CA ILE A 24 -12.57 -10.14 -6.96
C ILE A 24 -13.20 -9.52 -8.21
N TYR A 25 -12.60 -8.50 -8.80
CA TYR A 25 -13.06 -7.91 -10.06
C TYR A 25 -13.07 -8.95 -11.17
N ASP A 26 -11.96 -9.66 -11.36
CA ASP A 26 -11.79 -10.68 -12.39
C ASP A 26 -12.72 -11.87 -12.15
N TYR A 27 -12.98 -12.21 -10.88
CA TYR A 27 -13.95 -13.25 -10.51
C TYR A 27 -15.34 -12.95 -11.06
N PHE A 28 -15.82 -11.70 -10.92
CA PHE A 28 -17.13 -11.29 -11.45
C PHE A 28 -17.13 -11.21 -12.98
N GLN A 29 -16.05 -10.66 -13.57
CA GLN A 29 -15.97 -10.49 -15.02
C GLN A 29 -15.88 -11.80 -15.80
N ASN A 30 -15.27 -12.82 -15.19
CA ASN A 30 -15.07 -14.13 -15.82
C ASN A 30 -16.27 -15.10 -15.66
N ARG A 31 -17.35 -14.66 -15.00
CA ARG A 31 -18.56 -15.48 -14.78
C ARG A 31 -19.76 -14.87 -15.49
N PRO A 32 -20.35 -15.56 -16.49
CA PRO A 32 -21.50 -15.04 -17.24
C PRO A 32 -22.67 -14.60 -16.36
N GLU A 33 -22.93 -15.35 -15.28
CA GLU A 33 -24.01 -15.11 -14.33
C GLU A 33 -23.77 -13.88 -13.42
N LEU A 34 -22.52 -13.42 -13.30
CA LEU A 34 -22.14 -12.29 -12.45
C LEU A 34 -21.69 -11.05 -13.26
N LYS A 35 -21.35 -11.23 -14.54
CA LYS A 35 -20.78 -10.19 -15.39
C LYS A 35 -21.67 -8.93 -15.52
N HIS A 36 -22.96 -9.09 -15.30
CA HIS A 36 -23.93 -7.96 -15.32
C HIS A 36 -23.85 -7.09 -14.07
N ILE A 37 -23.15 -7.52 -13.03
CA ILE A 37 -22.95 -6.77 -11.79
C ILE A 37 -21.70 -5.90 -11.94
N ALA A 38 -21.88 -4.60 -11.90
CA ALA A 38 -20.75 -3.66 -11.94
C ALA A 38 -19.92 -3.78 -10.66
N VAL A 39 -18.63 -4.04 -10.80
CA VAL A 39 -17.67 -4.05 -9.69
C VAL A 39 -16.80 -2.82 -9.82
N ILE A 40 -16.79 -1.98 -8.77
CA ILE A 40 -15.96 -0.78 -8.69
C ILE A 40 -14.72 -1.14 -7.89
N GLY A 41 -13.60 -1.18 -8.59
CA GLY A 41 -12.29 -1.56 -8.10
C GLY A 41 -11.43 -2.06 -9.26
N PRO A 42 -10.11 -2.09 -9.11
CA PRO A 42 -9.19 -2.55 -10.15
C PRO A 42 -9.28 -4.07 -10.37
N SER A 43 -8.82 -4.53 -11.54
CA SER A 43 -8.47 -5.93 -11.76
C SER A 43 -7.33 -6.38 -10.84
N ALA A 44 -7.09 -7.68 -10.72
CA ALA A 44 -5.94 -8.21 -9.96
C ALA A 44 -4.62 -7.58 -10.43
N GLN A 45 -4.46 -7.41 -11.75
CA GLN A 45 -3.28 -6.77 -12.33
C GLN A 45 -3.15 -5.30 -11.90
N GLY A 46 -4.24 -4.53 -11.89
CA GLY A 46 -4.22 -3.16 -11.41
C GLY A 46 -4.00 -3.07 -9.89
N ALA A 47 -4.57 -4.01 -9.14
CA ALA A 47 -4.40 -4.09 -7.69
C ALA A 47 -2.98 -4.51 -7.25
N GLU A 48 -2.13 -5.00 -8.15
CA GLU A 48 -0.73 -5.32 -7.87
C GLU A 48 0.06 -4.07 -7.43
N LEU A 49 -0.36 -2.87 -7.84
CA LEU A 49 0.20 -1.60 -7.35
C LEU A 49 0.07 -1.42 -5.83
N GLU A 50 -0.91 -2.07 -5.21
CA GLU A 50 -1.08 -2.10 -3.76
C GLU A 50 -0.53 -3.41 -3.17
N GLY A 51 -0.65 -4.51 -3.91
CA GLY A 51 -0.25 -5.84 -3.47
C GLY A 51 1.25 -6.05 -3.34
N SER A 52 2.05 -5.37 -4.16
CA SER A 52 3.52 -5.41 -4.15
C SER A 52 4.11 -4.00 -4.18
N LYS A 53 4.87 -3.68 -3.15
CA LYS A 53 5.59 -2.40 -3.06
C LYS A 53 6.72 -2.32 -4.09
N GLU A 54 7.39 -3.43 -4.34
CA GLU A 54 8.42 -3.55 -5.37
C GLU A 54 7.83 -3.25 -6.75
N PHE A 55 6.69 -3.89 -7.09
CA PHE A 55 5.99 -3.63 -8.35
C PHE A 55 5.58 -2.17 -8.48
N ALA A 56 4.98 -1.58 -7.43
CA ALA A 56 4.58 -0.19 -7.39
C ALA A 56 5.77 0.76 -7.61
N LYS A 57 6.87 0.53 -6.93
CA LYS A 57 8.11 1.32 -7.08
C LYS A 57 8.68 1.22 -8.50
N GLY A 58 8.76 0.00 -9.04
CA GLY A 58 9.18 -0.22 -10.42
C GLY A 58 8.26 0.48 -11.43
N PHE A 59 6.96 0.45 -11.20
CA PHE A 59 5.99 1.19 -12.02
C PHE A 59 6.23 2.71 -11.95
N MET A 60 6.38 3.27 -10.76
CA MET A 60 6.63 4.70 -10.58
C MET A 60 7.91 5.15 -11.29
N MET A 61 8.98 4.36 -11.20
CA MET A 61 10.24 4.65 -11.89
C MET A 61 10.08 4.64 -13.41
N ARG A 62 9.40 3.62 -13.98
CA ARG A 62 9.17 3.51 -15.42
C ARG A 62 8.36 4.68 -15.99
N HIS A 63 7.47 5.25 -15.17
CA HIS A 63 6.57 6.33 -15.56
C HIS A 63 6.99 7.71 -15.03
N ASN A 64 8.18 7.84 -14.45
CA ASN A 64 8.70 9.09 -13.88
C ASN A 64 7.76 9.70 -12.83
N ILE A 65 7.07 8.86 -12.05
CA ILE A 65 6.22 9.29 -10.94
C ILE A 65 7.12 9.53 -9.73
N PRO A 66 7.10 10.71 -9.10
CA PRO A 66 7.91 11.00 -7.92
C PRO A 66 7.62 10.01 -6.78
N THR A 67 8.68 9.46 -6.22
CA THR A 67 8.61 8.54 -5.09
C THR A 67 9.91 8.60 -4.29
N ALA A 68 9.91 8.11 -3.05
CA ALA A 68 11.11 7.97 -2.24
C ALA A 68 12.18 7.13 -2.95
N ARG A 69 13.45 7.48 -2.79
CA ARG A 69 14.57 6.62 -3.22
C ARG A 69 14.41 5.26 -2.56
N TYR A 70 14.63 4.20 -3.28
CA TYR A 70 14.40 2.86 -2.76
C TYR A 70 15.34 1.83 -3.37
N LYS A 71 15.43 0.69 -2.69
CA LYS A 71 16.04 -0.53 -3.22
C LYS A 71 15.28 -1.76 -2.72
N SER A 72 14.91 -2.66 -3.62
CA SER A 72 14.30 -3.95 -3.28
C SER A 72 15.39 -4.98 -3.02
N ILE A 73 15.31 -5.67 -1.90
CA ILE A 73 16.33 -6.59 -1.40
C ILE A 73 15.70 -7.94 -1.10
N THR A 74 16.37 -8.97 -1.53
CA THR A 74 16.12 -10.38 -1.16
C THR A 74 17.28 -10.93 -0.33
N SER A 75 17.14 -12.15 0.19
CA SER A 75 18.25 -12.80 0.90
C SER A 75 19.50 -12.96 0.03
N ALA A 76 19.34 -13.05 -1.30
CA ALA A 76 20.48 -13.16 -2.23
C ALA A 76 21.20 -11.82 -2.45
N THR A 77 20.55 -10.69 -2.20
CA THR A 77 21.09 -9.34 -2.44
C THR A 77 21.28 -8.53 -1.15
N ILE A 78 21.36 -9.22 0.00
CA ILE A 78 21.40 -8.54 1.31
C ILE A 78 22.58 -7.57 1.45
N GLU A 79 23.76 -7.89 0.91
CA GLU A 79 24.93 -7.02 0.96
C GLU A 79 24.72 -5.70 0.21
N GLU A 80 23.97 -5.75 -0.88
CA GLU A 80 23.55 -4.53 -1.60
C GLU A 80 22.59 -3.68 -0.76
N GLY A 81 21.73 -4.32 0.03
CA GLY A 81 20.83 -3.65 0.95
C GLY A 81 21.57 -2.95 2.08
N LEU A 82 22.57 -3.63 2.67
CA LEU A 82 23.41 -3.05 3.71
C LEU A 82 24.18 -1.83 3.20
N ALA A 83 24.75 -1.92 1.99
CA ALA A 83 25.43 -0.81 1.34
C ALA A 83 24.47 0.34 1.00
N PHE A 84 23.25 0.03 0.55
CA PHE A 84 22.24 1.06 0.26
C PHE A 84 21.81 1.83 1.52
N LEU A 85 21.62 1.15 2.65
CA LEU A 85 21.33 1.79 3.94
C LEU A 85 22.37 2.84 4.31
N GLU A 86 23.65 2.60 4.02
CA GLU A 86 24.74 3.56 4.30
C GLU A 86 24.66 4.84 3.45
N THR A 87 23.89 4.83 2.37
CA THR A 87 23.66 6.01 1.51
C THR A 87 22.46 6.85 1.93
N LEU A 88 21.68 6.38 2.92
CA LEU A 88 20.48 7.05 3.41
C LEU A 88 20.77 7.78 4.73
N GLU A 89 19.88 8.70 5.05
CA GLU A 89 19.86 9.40 6.35
C GLU A 89 18.77 8.84 7.26
N ALA A 90 19.00 8.91 8.56
CA ALA A 90 18.00 8.51 9.55
C ALA A 90 16.75 9.42 9.52
N PRO A 91 15.58 8.90 9.84
CA PRO A 91 15.28 7.49 10.14
C PRO A 91 15.23 6.61 8.89
N TYR A 92 15.51 5.33 9.05
CA TYR A 92 15.54 4.34 7.97
C TYR A 92 14.20 3.63 7.86
N VAL A 93 13.71 3.41 6.64
CA VAL A 93 12.41 2.78 6.39
C VAL A 93 12.60 1.44 5.71
N LEU A 94 12.13 0.37 6.36
CA LEU A 94 12.09 -0.98 5.81
C LEU A 94 10.63 -1.42 5.66
N LYS A 95 10.28 -1.97 4.50
CA LYS A 95 8.91 -2.43 4.22
C LYS A 95 8.93 -3.86 3.68
N ALA A 96 8.21 -4.76 4.32
CA ALA A 96 7.92 -6.05 3.71
C ALA A 96 7.11 -5.83 2.43
N ASP A 97 7.44 -6.52 1.34
CA ASP A 97 6.83 -6.29 0.03
C ASP A 97 5.35 -6.64 0.02
N GLY A 98 4.98 -7.79 0.57
CA GLY A 98 3.60 -8.26 0.61
C GLY A 98 2.69 -7.53 1.61
N LEU A 99 1.42 -7.87 1.56
CA LEU A 99 0.41 -7.35 2.48
C LEU A 99 0.65 -7.85 3.91
N CYS A 100 0.81 -6.93 4.86
CA CYS A 100 1.05 -7.21 6.28
C CYS A 100 0.07 -6.47 7.21
N ALA A 101 -1.09 -6.06 6.71
CA ALA A 101 -2.11 -5.32 7.48
C ALA A 101 -1.51 -4.11 8.25
N GLY A 102 -0.64 -3.33 7.58
CA GLY A 102 0.01 -2.16 8.15
C GLY A 102 1.18 -2.44 9.11
N LYS A 103 1.50 -3.71 9.40
CA LYS A 103 2.55 -4.10 10.35
C LYS A 103 3.92 -4.33 9.70
N GLY A 104 3.97 -4.46 8.38
CA GLY A 104 5.20 -4.76 7.63
C GLY A 104 6.09 -3.55 7.36
N VAL A 105 5.91 -2.42 8.05
CA VAL A 105 6.71 -1.20 7.91
C VAL A 105 7.41 -0.88 9.20
N LEU A 106 8.74 -0.81 9.15
CA LEU A 106 9.60 -0.41 10.27
C LEU A 106 10.26 0.93 9.96
N ILE A 107 10.23 1.83 10.92
CA ILE A 107 10.93 3.12 10.87
C ILE A 107 11.93 3.11 12.00
N LEU A 108 13.21 3.14 11.65
CA LEU A 108 14.32 2.82 12.56
C LEU A 108 15.24 4.03 12.74
N PRO A 109 15.57 4.42 13.97
CA PRO A 109 16.30 5.65 14.23
C PRO A 109 17.80 5.54 13.94
N THR A 110 18.37 4.33 13.91
CA THR A 110 19.80 4.13 13.75
C THR A 110 20.14 3.16 12.62
N LEU A 111 21.31 3.33 12.02
CA LEU A 111 21.80 2.45 10.95
C LEU A 111 21.99 1.00 11.43
N ASP A 112 22.49 0.83 12.66
CA ASP A 112 22.75 -0.50 13.22
C ASP A 112 21.44 -1.29 13.42
N GLU A 113 20.39 -0.61 13.93
CA GLU A 113 19.05 -1.21 14.03
C GLU A 113 18.50 -1.55 12.64
N ALA A 114 18.64 -0.64 11.66
CA ALA A 114 18.17 -0.88 10.31
C ALA A 114 18.86 -2.10 9.67
N LYS A 115 20.17 -2.24 9.84
CA LYS A 115 20.92 -3.40 9.35
C LYS A 115 20.50 -4.69 10.04
N LYS A 116 20.23 -4.65 11.34
CA LYS A 116 19.75 -5.79 12.11
C LYS A 116 18.36 -6.22 11.64
N GLU A 117 17.42 -5.29 11.63
CA GLU A 117 16.03 -5.55 11.26
C GLU A 117 15.89 -6.00 9.80
N LEU A 118 16.71 -5.49 8.87
CA LEU A 118 16.74 -5.98 7.48
C LEU A 118 17.04 -7.49 7.43
N LYS A 119 18.01 -7.96 8.22
CA LYS A 119 18.36 -9.38 8.30
C LYS A 119 17.23 -10.21 8.89
N GLU A 120 16.58 -9.72 9.95
CA GLU A 120 15.48 -10.40 10.62
C GLU A 120 14.22 -10.47 9.72
N MET A 121 13.90 -9.39 9.00
CA MET A 121 12.82 -9.38 8.03
C MET A 121 13.03 -10.40 6.93
N LEU A 122 14.22 -10.40 6.29
CA LEU A 122 14.58 -11.37 5.25
C LEU A 122 14.67 -12.80 5.79
N GLY A 123 14.91 -12.97 7.08
CA GLY A 123 14.86 -14.24 7.79
C GLY A 123 13.44 -14.79 8.02
N GLY A 124 12.39 -14.08 7.56
CA GLY A 124 11.01 -14.54 7.60
C GLY A 124 10.15 -13.96 8.72
N MET A 125 10.52 -12.81 9.28
CA MET A 125 9.75 -12.13 10.33
C MET A 125 8.25 -11.96 9.97
N PHE A 126 7.94 -11.73 8.69
CA PHE A 126 6.58 -11.60 8.16
C PHE A 126 6.21 -12.74 7.19
N GLY A 127 6.81 -13.91 7.36
CA GLY A 127 6.60 -15.07 6.48
C GLY A 127 7.00 -14.76 5.02
N SER A 128 6.21 -15.23 4.06
CA SER A 128 6.48 -15.00 2.64
C SER A 128 6.39 -13.51 2.23
N ALA A 129 5.68 -12.69 2.97
CA ALA A 129 5.57 -11.26 2.69
C ALA A 129 6.89 -10.50 2.81
N SER A 130 7.85 -11.02 3.59
CA SER A 130 9.20 -10.46 3.74
C SER A 130 10.29 -11.21 2.96
N ALA A 131 9.92 -12.05 1.99
CA ALA A 131 10.89 -12.64 1.05
C ALA A 131 11.61 -11.55 0.24
N THR A 132 10.92 -10.44 0.00
CA THR A 132 11.49 -9.19 -0.51
C THR A 132 11.22 -8.07 0.51
N VAL A 133 12.23 -7.26 0.78
CA VAL A 133 12.15 -6.06 1.61
C VAL A 133 12.50 -4.85 0.77
N VAL A 134 11.62 -3.86 0.77
CA VAL A 134 11.88 -2.57 0.13
C VAL A 134 12.46 -1.61 1.17
N ILE A 135 13.69 -1.19 0.96
CA ILE A 135 14.36 -0.14 1.74
C ILE A 135 14.01 1.19 1.09
N GLU A 136 13.56 2.17 1.86
CA GLU A 136 13.22 3.50 1.36
C GLU A 136 13.88 4.61 2.19
N GLU A 137 14.15 5.75 1.55
CA GLU A 137 14.41 6.96 2.29
C GLU A 137 13.15 7.43 3.03
N PHE A 138 13.34 8.05 4.17
CA PHE A 138 12.23 8.62 4.93
C PHE A 138 11.77 9.94 4.29
N LEU A 139 10.49 10.03 4.00
CA LEU A 139 9.86 11.28 3.57
C LEU A 139 9.13 11.92 4.74
N SER A 140 9.39 13.19 5.00
CA SER A 140 8.70 13.99 6.01
C SER A 140 7.65 14.88 5.37
N GLY A 141 6.53 15.10 6.06
CA GLY A 141 5.47 15.97 5.56
C GLY A 141 4.12 15.64 6.19
N ILE A 142 3.09 16.33 5.73
CA ILE A 142 1.71 16.03 6.09
C ILE A 142 1.18 15.00 5.09
N GLU A 143 0.84 13.82 5.60
CA GLU A 143 0.28 12.73 4.80
C GLU A 143 -1.17 13.02 4.45
N CYS A 144 -1.55 12.78 3.19
CA CYS A 144 -2.93 12.79 2.75
C CYS A 144 -3.17 11.76 1.64
N SER A 145 -4.43 11.38 1.47
CA SER A 145 -4.88 10.47 0.43
C SER A 145 -5.66 11.23 -0.63
N VAL A 146 -5.25 11.08 -1.88
CA VAL A 146 -5.97 11.61 -3.04
C VAL A 146 -6.63 10.44 -3.75
N PHE A 147 -7.95 10.44 -3.84
CA PHE A 147 -8.72 9.39 -4.49
C PHE A 147 -9.13 9.80 -5.89
N VAL A 148 -8.95 8.89 -6.82
CA VAL A 148 -9.36 9.09 -8.22
C VAL A 148 -10.30 7.96 -8.62
N LEU A 149 -11.50 8.31 -9.04
CA LEU A 149 -12.43 7.38 -9.66
C LEU A 149 -12.23 7.46 -11.18
N THR A 150 -12.02 6.33 -11.83
CA THR A 150 -11.80 6.28 -13.28
C THR A 150 -12.48 5.06 -13.92
N ASP A 151 -12.86 5.23 -15.17
CA ASP A 151 -13.36 4.15 -16.05
C ASP A 151 -12.30 3.73 -17.10
N GLY A 152 -11.08 4.31 -17.01
CA GLY A 152 -9.98 4.07 -17.95
C GLY A 152 -9.85 5.14 -19.04
N GLU A 153 -10.90 5.88 -19.34
CA GLU A 153 -10.91 6.99 -20.30
C GLU A 153 -11.11 8.35 -19.60
N ASN A 154 -12.01 8.36 -18.65
CA ASN A 154 -12.34 9.55 -17.85
C ASN A 154 -11.93 9.34 -16.40
N TYR A 155 -11.77 10.44 -15.68
CA TYR A 155 -11.51 10.38 -14.25
C TYR A 155 -12.18 11.51 -13.48
N LYS A 156 -12.42 11.28 -12.21
CA LYS A 156 -12.89 12.29 -11.27
C LYS A 156 -12.10 12.19 -9.97
N VAL A 157 -11.49 13.31 -9.58
CA VAL A 157 -10.82 13.42 -8.28
C VAL A 157 -11.87 13.61 -7.20
N LEU A 158 -11.82 12.79 -6.17
CA LEU A 158 -12.66 12.88 -4.98
C LEU A 158 -12.03 13.82 -3.94
N PRO A 159 -12.78 14.27 -2.93
CA PRO A 159 -12.22 15.11 -1.87
C PRO A 159 -11.03 14.43 -1.18
N VAL A 160 -9.97 15.19 -1.00
CA VAL A 160 -8.75 14.69 -0.33
C VAL A 160 -9.05 14.38 1.12
N ALA A 161 -8.49 13.30 1.63
CA ALA A 161 -8.65 12.86 3.01
C ALA A 161 -7.31 12.72 3.72
N LYS A 162 -7.33 12.85 5.04
CA LYS A 162 -6.24 12.47 5.93
C LYS A 162 -6.76 11.40 6.88
N ASP A 163 -6.04 10.30 6.97
CA ASP A 163 -6.29 9.29 7.99
C ASP A 163 -5.29 9.43 9.15
N TYR A 164 -5.69 8.94 10.30
CA TYR A 164 -4.90 8.89 11.52
C TYR A 164 -4.70 7.44 11.89
N LYS A 165 -3.45 6.98 11.84
CA LYS A 165 -3.09 5.57 12.02
C LYS A 165 -2.50 5.27 13.40
N ARG A 166 -1.88 6.26 14.05
CA ARG A 166 -1.17 6.04 15.31
C ARG A 166 -2.12 6.01 16.50
N ILE A 167 -1.83 5.12 17.44
CA ILE A 167 -2.70 4.86 18.60
C ILE A 167 -2.69 5.97 19.63
N GLY A 168 -1.61 6.74 19.71
CA GLY A 168 -1.40 7.76 20.73
C GLY A 168 -1.70 9.17 20.26
N GLU A 169 -1.97 10.06 21.21
CA GLU A 169 -2.17 11.49 20.96
C GLU A 169 -0.93 12.14 20.35
N GLY A 170 -1.14 13.13 19.49
CA GLY A 170 -0.06 13.83 18.80
C GLY A 170 0.64 12.98 17.75
N ASP A 171 -0.07 12.05 17.13
CA ASP A 171 0.43 11.16 16.08
C ASP A 171 1.65 10.33 16.53
N LYS A 172 1.54 9.70 17.69
CA LYS A 172 2.60 8.91 18.35
C LYS A 172 2.18 7.46 18.55
N GLY A 173 3.17 6.59 18.77
CA GLY A 173 2.97 5.18 19.06
C GLY A 173 2.88 4.31 17.81
N LEU A 174 2.36 3.09 17.99
CA LEU A 174 2.25 2.09 16.93
C LEU A 174 1.16 2.43 15.93
N ASN A 175 1.36 2.03 14.69
CA ASN A 175 0.34 2.11 13.66
C ASN A 175 -0.80 1.11 13.93
N THR A 176 -2.02 1.54 13.63
CA THR A 176 -3.24 0.72 13.64
C THR A 176 -3.80 0.61 12.23
N GLY A 177 -4.90 -0.11 12.06
CA GLY A 177 -5.66 -0.12 10.81
C GLY A 177 -6.40 1.18 10.51
N GLY A 178 -6.42 2.13 11.45
CA GLY A 178 -7.02 3.46 11.34
C GLY A 178 -7.76 3.84 12.62
N MET A 179 -7.49 5.03 13.14
CA MET A 179 -8.14 5.61 14.32
C MET A 179 -9.25 6.59 13.92
N GLY A 180 -9.25 7.04 12.67
CA GLY A 180 -10.22 7.96 12.11
C GLY A 180 -9.72 8.62 10.84
N SER A 181 -10.59 9.34 10.16
CA SER A 181 -10.24 10.12 8.97
C SER A 181 -11.02 11.42 8.90
N VAL A 182 -10.45 12.41 8.23
CA VAL A 182 -11.06 13.73 7.98
C VAL A 182 -11.03 14.02 6.49
N THR A 183 -12.16 14.47 5.96
CA THR A 183 -12.32 14.92 4.58
C THR A 183 -13.41 16.02 4.50
N PRO A 184 -13.26 17.05 3.69
CA PRO A 184 -12.04 17.46 3.01
C PRO A 184 -10.99 17.98 4.00
N VAL A 185 -9.73 18.00 3.58
CA VAL A 185 -8.64 18.56 4.40
C VAL A 185 -8.31 19.98 3.96
N PRO A 186 -8.02 20.91 4.90
CA PRO A 186 -7.86 22.33 4.58
C PRO A 186 -6.50 22.69 3.94
N PHE A 187 -5.57 21.73 3.88
CA PHE A 187 -4.20 21.94 3.40
C PHE A 187 -3.93 21.33 2.01
N ALA A 188 -4.92 20.72 1.36
CA ALA A 188 -4.79 20.09 0.03
C ALA A 188 -5.91 20.56 -0.93
#